data_49a8e2df8b302ec5ac04811feaf4a944
#
_entry.id   49a8e2df8b302ec5ac04811feaf4a944
#
_cell.length_a   1.000
_cell.length_b   1.000
_cell.length_c   1.000
_cell.angle_alpha   90.00
_cell.angle_beta   90.00
_cell.angle_gamma   90.00
#
_symmetry.space_group_name_H-M   'P 1'
#
loop_
_entity.id
_entity.type
_entity.pdbx_description
1 polymer ?
#
loop_
_entity_poly.entity_id
_entity_poly.type
_entity_poly.pdbx_seq_one_letter_code
_entity_poly.pdbx_strand_id
1 'polypeptide(L)'
;TATTEIYTLSLHDALPISLAVEPKTQKDLDKLGIALGKLAEEDPTFTVHTDEDSGQTVISGMGELHLDIIVDRLRREFGVEINQGAPQVNYKEALTKTVQHREVFKKQTGGRGKFADIIFEIGPADEGTMGLTFVDEVKGGNIPKEFIPAVQKGFAAAMANGALAGYTMDSMKVTLKDGSFHPVDSDQLSFEICARNGYRNAAPKAGSVIKEPIMSVEVVTPEENMGDIIGDLNKRRGQVTGMESKGNARVVKAKVPLSEMFGYVTVLRTISSGRATSSMEFSHFEEVPANIAKEVIEKASGKRKELE
;
A
#
# COMPACT_ATOMS: atom_id res chain seq x y z
N THR A 1 5.82 6.00 -31.86
CA THR A 1 5.49 6.80 -30.69
C THR A 1 4.74 5.93 -29.73
N ALA A 2 5.46 5.38 -28.73
CA ALA A 2 4.86 4.62 -27.65
C ALA A 2 4.08 5.59 -26.75
N THR A 3 2.79 5.41 -26.66
CA THR A 3 1.94 6.16 -25.73
C THR A 3 2.13 5.52 -24.36
N THR A 4 2.92 6.16 -23.51
CA THR A 4 3.08 5.79 -22.10
C THR A 4 1.86 6.32 -21.37
N GLU A 5 0.85 5.51 -21.16
CA GLU A 5 -0.21 5.83 -20.22
C GLU A 5 0.35 5.63 -18.79
N ILE A 6 0.63 6.74 -18.13
CA ILE A 6 0.98 6.76 -16.71
C ILE A 6 -0.35 6.70 -15.96
N TYR A 7 -0.69 5.52 -15.44
CA TYR A 7 -1.72 5.42 -14.41
C TYR A 7 -1.13 6.05 -13.13
N THR A 8 -1.46 7.31 -12.91
CA THR A 8 -1.26 7.93 -11.60
C THR A 8 -2.13 7.16 -10.61
N LEU A 9 -1.51 6.31 -9.79
CA LEU A 9 -2.10 5.88 -8.55
C LEU A 9 -2.55 7.15 -7.82
N SER A 10 -3.85 7.24 -7.55
CA SER A 10 -4.38 8.40 -6.85
C SER A 10 -3.68 8.49 -5.49
N LEU A 11 -3.55 9.68 -4.94
CA LEU A 11 -3.07 9.91 -3.56
C LEU A 11 -3.75 8.98 -2.53
N HIS A 12 -4.92 8.43 -2.87
CA HIS A 12 -5.70 7.50 -2.07
C HIS A 12 -5.01 6.14 -1.81
N ASP A 13 -4.18 5.65 -2.74
CA ASP A 13 -3.52 4.34 -2.59
C ASP A 13 -2.25 4.40 -1.72
N ALA A 14 -1.84 5.59 -1.29
CA ALA A 14 -0.61 5.83 -0.53
C ALA A 14 -0.85 6.14 0.96
N LEU A 15 -2.09 6.06 1.47
CA LEU A 15 -2.38 6.41 2.86
C LEU A 15 -1.75 5.39 3.83
N PRO A 16 -0.89 5.86 4.76
CA PRO A 16 0.00 4.99 5.51
C PRO A 16 -0.64 4.26 6.68
N ILE A 17 -1.84 4.66 7.11
CA ILE A 17 -2.52 4.08 8.26
C ILE A 17 -3.99 3.83 7.98
N SER A 18 -4.50 2.71 8.47
CA SER A 18 -5.91 2.31 8.38
C SER A 18 -6.47 1.93 9.73
N LEU A 19 -7.77 2.12 9.89
CA LEU A 19 -8.52 1.83 11.10
C LEU A 19 -9.87 1.22 10.71
N ALA A 20 -10.19 0.04 11.24
CA ALA A 20 -11.52 -0.54 11.11
C ALA A 20 -12.49 0.19 12.03
N VAL A 21 -13.66 0.56 11.50
CA VAL A 21 -14.73 1.25 12.24
C VAL A 21 -16.03 0.50 12.07
N GLU A 22 -16.74 0.32 13.18
CA GLU A 22 -18.05 -0.33 13.20
C GLU A 22 -19.05 0.51 13.98
N PRO A 23 -20.29 0.71 13.51
CA PRO A 23 -21.30 1.41 14.28
C PRO A 23 -21.69 0.57 15.49
N LYS A 24 -21.90 1.22 16.65
CA LYS A 24 -22.36 0.52 17.86
C LYS A 24 -23.80 -0.02 17.75
N THR A 25 -24.60 0.58 16.87
CA THR A 25 -25.99 0.14 16.66
C THR A 25 -26.30 0.00 15.18
N GLN A 26 -27.19 -0.94 14.85
CA GLN A 26 -27.65 -1.14 13.46
C GLN A 26 -28.28 0.10 12.83
N LYS A 27 -28.91 0.96 13.65
CA LYS A 27 -29.53 2.22 13.20
C LYS A 27 -28.49 3.26 12.73
N ASP A 28 -27.27 3.14 13.21
CA ASP A 28 -26.18 4.08 12.89
C ASP A 28 -25.40 3.65 11.64
N LEU A 29 -25.71 2.46 11.06
CA LEU A 29 -25.01 1.95 9.87
C LEU A 29 -25.19 2.88 8.67
N ASP A 30 -26.44 3.25 8.36
CA ASP A 30 -26.75 4.16 7.25
C ASP A 30 -26.19 5.57 7.51
N LYS A 31 -26.26 6.04 8.76
CA LYS A 31 -25.69 7.33 9.14
C LYS A 31 -24.16 7.33 9.02
N LEU A 32 -23.49 6.23 9.40
CA LEU A 32 -22.05 6.09 9.27
C LEU A 32 -21.62 6.20 7.81
N GLY A 33 -22.29 5.49 6.90
CA GLY A 33 -21.99 5.57 5.46
C GLY A 33 -22.12 7.00 4.91
N ILE A 34 -23.21 7.69 5.25
CA ILE A 34 -23.43 9.07 4.81
C ILE A 34 -22.38 10.02 5.40
N ALA A 35 -22.07 9.88 6.69
CA ALA A 35 -21.10 10.73 7.38
C ALA A 35 -19.69 10.54 6.80
N LEU A 36 -19.27 9.28 6.62
CA LEU A 36 -17.97 8.96 6.04
C LEU A 36 -17.86 9.46 4.60
N GLY A 37 -18.91 9.34 3.79
CA GLY A 37 -18.95 9.89 2.43
C GLY A 37 -18.73 11.40 2.40
N LYS A 38 -19.41 12.16 3.27
CA LYS A 38 -19.22 13.61 3.38
C LYS A 38 -17.82 14.00 3.83
N LEU A 39 -17.26 13.28 4.81
CA LEU A 39 -15.89 13.53 5.28
C LEU A 39 -14.86 13.24 4.18
N ALA A 40 -15.07 12.21 3.37
CA ALA A 40 -14.20 11.91 2.24
C ALA A 40 -14.30 12.93 1.09
N GLU A 41 -15.47 13.56 0.91
CA GLU A 41 -15.63 14.68 -0.04
C GLU A 41 -14.90 15.96 0.43
N GLU A 42 -14.84 16.20 1.74
CA GLU A 42 -14.19 17.37 2.33
C GLU A 42 -12.65 17.23 2.39
N ASP A 43 -12.16 15.99 2.57
CA ASP A 43 -10.75 15.72 2.80
C ASP A 43 -10.22 14.68 1.80
N PRO A 44 -9.47 15.10 0.76
CA PRO A 44 -8.91 14.19 -0.21
C PRO A 44 -7.80 13.27 0.35
N THR A 45 -7.30 13.53 1.56
CA THR A 45 -6.33 12.70 2.27
C THR A 45 -6.97 11.67 3.20
N PHE A 46 -8.28 11.51 3.11
CA PHE A 46 -9.07 10.53 3.84
C PHE A 46 -9.82 9.63 2.86
N THR A 47 -9.76 8.31 3.07
CA THR A 47 -10.49 7.36 2.25
C THR A 47 -11.29 6.37 3.09
N VAL A 48 -12.35 5.86 2.49
CA VAL A 48 -13.23 4.85 3.08
C VAL A 48 -13.38 3.70 2.10
N HIS A 49 -13.21 2.50 2.56
CA HIS A 49 -13.51 1.30 1.78
C HIS A 49 -14.09 0.21 2.68
N THR A 50 -14.81 -0.71 2.08
CA THR A 50 -15.24 -1.93 2.77
C THR A 50 -14.24 -3.03 2.45
N ASP A 51 -13.70 -3.64 3.47
CA ASP A 51 -12.84 -4.81 3.33
C ASP A 51 -13.70 -6.00 2.86
N GLU A 52 -13.38 -6.57 1.70
CA GLU A 52 -14.17 -7.62 1.06
C GLU A 52 -14.12 -8.94 1.83
N ASP A 53 -13.02 -9.19 2.56
CA ASP A 53 -12.82 -10.44 3.29
C ASP A 53 -13.54 -10.42 4.65
N SER A 54 -13.42 -9.30 5.40
CA SER A 54 -14.02 -9.16 6.73
C SER A 54 -15.40 -8.48 6.73
N GLY A 55 -15.78 -7.80 5.64
CA GLY A 55 -16.99 -6.98 5.56
C GLY A 55 -16.95 -5.71 6.42
N GLN A 56 -15.80 -5.39 7.03
CA GLN A 56 -15.63 -4.23 7.89
C GLN A 56 -15.46 -2.94 7.08
N THR A 57 -15.96 -1.83 7.59
CA THR A 57 -15.66 -0.51 7.06
C THR A 57 -14.29 -0.08 7.56
N VAL A 58 -13.38 0.19 6.65
CA VAL A 58 -12.01 0.64 6.94
C VAL A 58 -11.85 2.08 6.48
N ILE A 59 -11.35 2.91 7.37
CA ILE A 59 -10.96 4.30 7.09
C ILE A 59 -9.44 4.40 7.03
N SER A 60 -8.92 5.15 6.07
CA SER A 60 -7.48 5.35 5.91
C SER A 60 -7.13 6.83 5.85
N GLY A 61 -5.99 7.20 6.41
CA GLY A 61 -5.57 8.60 6.54
C GLY A 61 -4.06 8.76 6.67
N MET A 62 -3.62 10.01 6.84
CA MET A 62 -2.21 10.40 6.87
C MET A 62 -1.51 10.09 8.20
N GLY A 63 -2.25 9.73 9.24
CA GLY A 63 -1.67 9.39 10.55
C GLY A 63 -2.74 9.18 11.62
N GLU A 64 -2.31 8.70 12.80
CA GLU A 64 -3.16 8.38 13.94
C GLU A 64 -4.03 9.58 14.36
N LEU A 65 -3.41 10.75 14.54
CA LEU A 65 -4.13 11.98 14.91
C LEU A 65 -5.16 12.40 13.87
N HIS A 66 -4.88 12.19 12.59
CA HIS A 66 -5.83 12.48 11.53
C HIS A 66 -7.08 11.61 11.66
N LEU A 67 -6.91 10.30 11.84
CA LEU A 67 -8.03 9.39 12.03
C LEU A 67 -8.78 9.63 13.34
N ASP A 68 -8.10 10.02 14.41
CA ASP A 68 -8.73 10.42 15.68
C ASP A 68 -9.64 11.64 15.51
N ILE A 69 -9.21 12.63 14.72
CA ILE A 69 -10.02 13.80 14.38
C ILE A 69 -11.27 13.38 13.59
N ILE A 70 -11.11 12.52 12.59
CA ILE A 70 -12.24 11.99 11.80
C ILE A 70 -13.25 11.27 12.69
N VAL A 71 -12.78 10.42 13.59
CA VAL A 71 -13.63 9.71 14.55
C VAL A 71 -14.34 10.66 15.53
N ASP A 72 -13.65 11.68 16.01
CA ASP A 72 -14.24 12.70 16.87
C ASP A 72 -15.33 13.49 16.13
N ARG A 73 -15.10 13.83 14.85
CA ARG A 73 -16.11 14.47 13.98
C ARG A 73 -17.32 13.58 13.74
N LEU A 74 -17.14 12.27 13.50
CA LEU A 74 -18.26 11.33 13.38
C LEU A 74 -19.17 11.37 14.60
N ARG A 75 -18.56 11.44 15.77
CA ARG A 75 -19.28 11.47 17.05
C ARG A 75 -19.96 12.82 17.32
N ARG A 76 -19.25 13.94 17.13
CA ARG A 76 -19.73 15.28 17.48
C ARG A 76 -20.63 15.92 16.43
N GLU A 77 -20.29 15.79 15.15
CA GLU A 77 -21.01 16.46 14.07
C GLU A 77 -22.15 15.59 13.52
N PHE A 78 -21.95 14.27 13.44
CA PHE A 78 -22.93 13.35 12.85
C PHE A 78 -23.70 12.53 13.89
N GLY A 79 -23.31 12.57 15.15
CA GLY A 79 -23.95 11.81 16.23
C GLY A 79 -23.88 10.30 16.03
N VAL A 80 -22.80 9.80 15.42
CA VAL A 80 -22.57 8.37 15.16
C VAL A 80 -21.59 7.82 16.18
N GLU A 81 -22.04 6.88 17.00
CA GLU A 81 -21.18 6.16 17.93
C GLU A 81 -20.57 4.94 17.23
N ILE A 82 -19.24 4.83 17.28
CA ILE A 82 -18.48 3.75 16.64
C ILE A 82 -17.59 3.00 17.63
N ASN A 83 -17.35 1.74 17.35
CA ASN A 83 -16.23 0.95 17.86
C ASN A 83 -15.06 1.10 16.90
N GLN A 84 -13.87 1.22 17.46
CA GLN A 84 -12.62 1.35 16.69
C GLN A 84 -11.78 0.09 16.87
N GLY A 85 -11.24 -0.42 15.76
CA GLY A 85 -10.18 -1.42 15.80
C GLY A 85 -8.83 -0.80 16.21
N ALA A 86 -7.80 -1.60 16.31
CA ALA A 86 -6.44 -1.09 16.47
C ALA A 86 -5.93 -0.48 15.15
N PRO A 87 -5.22 0.67 15.20
CA PRO A 87 -4.59 1.22 14.00
C PRO A 87 -3.63 0.22 13.37
N GLN A 88 -3.66 0.12 12.05
CA GLN A 88 -2.81 -0.78 11.29
C GLN A 88 -1.96 0.00 10.29
N VAL A 89 -0.69 -0.38 10.20
CA VAL A 89 0.23 0.17 9.21
C VAL A 89 -0.04 -0.50 7.88
N ASN A 90 -0.19 0.28 6.83
CA ASN A 90 -0.33 -0.22 5.47
C ASN A 90 1.05 -0.51 4.89
N TYR A 91 1.46 -1.75 5.00
CA TYR A 91 2.68 -2.24 4.34
C TYR A 91 2.44 -2.37 2.83
N LYS A 92 3.54 -2.35 2.08
CA LYS A 92 3.54 -2.64 0.64
C LYS A 92 4.54 -3.74 0.33
N GLU A 93 4.42 -4.35 -0.84
CA GLU A 93 5.44 -5.27 -1.36
C GLU A 93 6.18 -4.63 -2.54
N ALA A 94 7.40 -5.07 -2.77
CA ALA A 94 8.19 -4.67 -3.93
C ALA A 94 9.03 -5.84 -4.45
N LEU A 95 9.42 -5.78 -5.71
CA LEU A 95 10.34 -6.74 -6.33
C LEU A 95 11.76 -6.17 -6.30
N THR A 96 12.76 -7.03 -6.13
CA THR A 96 14.17 -6.61 -6.07
C THR A 96 15.00 -7.05 -7.27
N LYS A 97 14.50 -8.02 -8.04
CA LYS A 97 15.21 -8.60 -9.19
C LYS A 97 14.29 -8.73 -10.39
N THR A 98 14.85 -8.58 -11.57
CA THR A 98 14.13 -8.89 -12.81
C THR A 98 14.32 -10.38 -13.14
N VAL A 99 13.21 -11.05 -13.40
CA VAL A 99 13.19 -12.46 -13.83
C VAL A 99 12.35 -12.62 -15.08
N GLN A 100 12.78 -13.52 -15.97
CA GLN A 100 11.98 -13.92 -17.12
C GLN A 100 11.15 -15.15 -16.74
N HIS A 101 9.90 -15.16 -17.16
CA HIS A 101 8.98 -16.26 -16.92
C HIS A 101 8.11 -16.53 -18.16
N ARG A 102 7.77 -17.78 -18.36
CA ARG A 102 6.75 -18.21 -19.32
C ARG A 102 5.60 -18.81 -18.55
N GLU A 103 4.39 -18.33 -18.82
CA GLU A 103 3.16 -18.88 -18.26
C GLU A 103 2.23 -19.33 -19.36
N VAL A 104 1.68 -20.54 -19.18
CA VAL A 104 0.73 -21.13 -20.12
C VAL A 104 -0.58 -21.40 -19.37
N PHE A 105 -1.65 -20.75 -19.77
CA PHE A 105 -2.99 -21.05 -19.29
C PHE A 105 -3.72 -21.91 -20.31
N LYS A 106 -4.04 -23.14 -19.91
CA LYS A 106 -4.83 -24.08 -20.73
C LYS A 106 -5.92 -24.70 -19.88
N LYS A 107 -7.17 -24.57 -20.32
CA LYS A 107 -8.32 -25.22 -19.68
C LYS A 107 -9.22 -25.79 -20.77
N GLN A 108 -9.52 -27.07 -20.68
CA GLN A 108 -10.40 -27.75 -21.61
C GLN A 108 -11.47 -28.51 -20.82
N THR A 109 -12.72 -28.11 -20.98
CA THR A 109 -13.87 -28.70 -20.29
C THR A 109 -14.99 -28.88 -21.36
N GLY A 110 -14.95 -29.99 -22.10
CA GLY A 110 -16.05 -30.43 -22.98
C GLY A 110 -16.66 -29.34 -23.86
N GLY A 111 -15.91 -28.79 -24.82
CA GLY A 111 -16.37 -27.73 -25.72
C GLY A 111 -15.22 -26.79 -26.11
N ARG A 112 -15.53 -25.50 -26.34
CA ARG A 112 -14.52 -24.47 -26.62
C ARG A 112 -13.56 -24.37 -25.42
N GLY A 113 -12.25 -24.60 -25.65
CA GLY A 113 -11.21 -24.51 -24.66
C GLY A 113 -10.85 -23.06 -24.29
N LYS A 114 -9.92 -22.91 -23.39
CA LYS A 114 -9.29 -21.64 -23.02
C LYS A 114 -7.78 -21.80 -23.16
N PHE A 115 -7.13 -20.90 -23.88
CA PHE A 115 -5.68 -20.95 -24.10
C PHE A 115 -5.08 -19.55 -24.11
N ALA A 116 -3.97 -19.39 -23.39
CA ALA A 116 -3.08 -18.24 -23.49
C ALA A 116 -1.65 -18.67 -23.11
N ASP A 117 -0.65 -18.13 -23.78
CA ASP A 117 0.76 -18.36 -23.51
C ASP A 117 1.50 -17.04 -23.63
N ILE A 118 2.17 -16.64 -22.56
CA ILE A 118 2.92 -15.39 -22.48
C ILE A 118 4.33 -15.64 -21.97
N ILE A 119 5.29 -14.94 -22.55
CA ILE A 119 6.68 -14.88 -22.08
C ILE A 119 6.95 -13.43 -21.72
N PHE A 120 7.33 -13.18 -20.49
CA PHE A 120 7.53 -11.85 -19.97
C PHE A 120 8.69 -11.76 -19.00
N GLU A 121 9.21 -10.57 -18.83
CA GLU A 121 10.10 -10.19 -17.73
C GLU A 121 9.31 -9.40 -16.69
N ILE A 122 9.54 -9.68 -15.42
CA ILE A 122 8.94 -8.98 -14.29
C ILE A 122 10.03 -8.60 -13.28
N GLY A 123 9.97 -7.40 -12.75
CA GLY A 123 10.97 -6.91 -11.80
C GLY A 123 10.60 -5.54 -11.23
N PRO A 124 11.55 -4.90 -10.53
CA PRO A 124 11.36 -3.56 -9.98
C PRO A 124 11.08 -2.57 -11.12
N ALA A 125 10.22 -1.60 -10.85
CA ALA A 125 10.01 -0.47 -11.74
C ALA A 125 11.22 0.49 -11.68
N ASP A 126 11.30 1.37 -12.67
CA ASP A 126 12.32 2.42 -12.69
C ASP A 126 12.09 3.39 -11.51
N GLU A 127 13.18 3.96 -10.96
CA GLU A 127 13.13 4.81 -9.78
C GLU A 127 12.16 5.99 -9.96
N GLY A 128 11.34 6.23 -8.95
CA GLY A 128 10.31 7.29 -8.97
C GLY A 128 9.02 6.94 -9.71
N THR A 129 8.90 5.73 -10.28
CA THR A 129 7.62 5.26 -10.86
C THR A 129 6.79 4.52 -9.84
N MET A 130 5.48 4.75 -9.87
CA MET A 130 4.50 4.06 -9.03
C MET A 130 3.59 3.18 -9.90
N GLY A 131 3.10 2.09 -9.33
CA GLY A 131 2.17 1.20 -10.02
C GLY A 131 2.85 0.33 -11.08
N LEU A 132 2.07 -0.04 -12.11
CA LEU A 132 2.52 -0.91 -13.19
C LEU A 132 3.15 -0.13 -14.34
N THR A 133 4.41 -0.38 -14.63
CA THR A 133 5.04 -0.02 -15.91
C THR A 133 4.97 -1.22 -16.84
N PHE A 134 4.15 -1.12 -17.89
CA PHE A 134 3.98 -2.21 -18.86
C PHE A 134 4.64 -1.85 -20.19
N VAL A 135 5.47 -2.74 -20.69
CA VAL A 135 6.18 -2.60 -21.98
C VAL A 135 5.82 -3.75 -22.88
N ASP A 136 5.38 -3.45 -24.10
CA ASP A 136 5.11 -4.44 -25.15
C ASP A 136 6.29 -4.51 -26.12
N GLU A 137 6.96 -5.66 -26.16
CA GLU A 137 8.03 -5.98 -27.10
C GLU A 137 7.69 -7.16 -28.03
N VAL A 138 6.41 -7.56 -28.07
CA VAL A 138 5.97 -8.69 -28.91
C VAL A 138 6.20 -8.38 -30.39
N LYS A 139 6.87 -9.27 -31.08
CA LYS A 139 7.17 -9.18 -32.52
C LYS A 139 6.39 -10.24 -33.30
N GLY A 140 6.16 -9.96 -34.59
CA GLY A 140 5.59 -10.96 -35.53
C GLY A 140 4.12 -11.30 -35.34
N GLY A 141 3.39 -10.64 -34.43
CA GLY A 141 1.96 -10.91 -34.20
C GLY A 141 1.69 -12.24 -33.49
N ASN A 142 2.65 -12.80 -32.78
CA ASN A 142 2.52 -14.04 -32.01
C ASN A 142 1.44 -13.95 -30.94
N ILE A 143 1.21 -12.74 -30.39
CA ILE A 143 0.03 -12.38 -29.62
C ILE A 143 -0.72 -11.29 -30.40
N PRO A 144 -1.99 -11.48 -30.78
CA PRO A 144 -2.80 -10.45 -31.38
C PRO A 144 -2.88 -9.18 -30.52
N LYS A 145 -2.77 -8.02 -31.14
CA LYS A 145 -2.76 -6.73 -30.42
C LYS A 145 -3.99 -6.51 -29.52
N GLU A 146 -5.11 -7.12 -29.87
CA GLU A 146 -6.36 -7.07 -29.08
C GLU A 146 -6.28 -7.77 -27.73
N PHE A 147 -5.30 -8.69 -27.52
CA PHE A 147 -5.10 -9.40 -26.26
C PHE A 147 -4.07 -8.75 -25.34
N ILE A 148 -3.20 -7.88 -25.86
CA ILE A 148 -2.15 -7.21 -25.07
C ILE A 148 -2.73 -6.36 -23.93
N PRO A 149 -3.81 -5.55 -24.13
CA PRO A 149 -4.45 -4.84 -23.03
C PRO A 149 -5.00 -5.76 -21.93
N ALA A 150 -5.44 -6.97 -22.27
CA ALA A 150 -5.90 -7.94 -21.29
C ALA A 150 -4.75 -8.50 -20.43
N VAL A 151 -3.56 -8.70 -21.03
CA VAL A 151 -2.34 -9.06 -20.29
C VAL A 151 -1.97 -7.96 -19.30
N GLN A 152 -1.94 -6.70 -19.75
CA GLN A 152 -1.67 -5.54 -18.91
C GLN A 152 -2.67 -5.44 -17.75
N LYS A 153 -3.96 -5.58 -18.04
CA LYS A 153 -5.03 -5.58 -17.03
C LYS A 153 -4.85 -6.71 -16.01
N GLY A 154 -4.42 -7.89 -16.45
CA GLY A 154 -4.16 -9.04 -15.59
C GLY A 154 -3.02 -8.77 -14.59
N PHE A 155 -1.92 -8.18 -15.04
CA PHE A 155 -0.81 -7.78 -14.16
C PHE A 155 -1.22 -6.64 -13.22
N ALA A 156 -1.94 -5.63 -13.70
CA ALA A 156 -2.42 -4.53 -12.87
C ALA A 156 -3.34 -5.03 -11.74
N ALA A 157 -4.28 -5.91 -12.05
CA ALA A 157 -5.15 -6.52 -11.05
C ALA A 157 -4.38 -7.40 -10.04
N ALA A 158 -3.31 -8.07 -10.49
CA ALA A 158 -2.50 -8.91 -9.61
C ALA A 158 -1.70 -8.12 -8.57
N MET A 159 -1.38 -6.84 -8.83
CA MET A 159 -0.68 -5.97 -7.89
C MET A 159 -1.44 -5.71 -6.59
N ALA A 160 -2.75 -5.81 -6.59
CA ALA A 160 -3.56 -5.61 -5.39
C ALA A 160 -3.26 -6.65 -4.30
N ASN A 161 -2.70 -7.81 -4.68
CA ASN A 161 -2.43 -8.92 -3.77
C ASN A 161 -0.99 -9.41 -3.96
N GLY A 162 -0.08 -8.91 -3.14
CA GLY A 162 1.34 -9.23 -3.17
C GLY A 162 1.64 -10.71 -2.98
N ALA A 163 2.75 -11.15 -3.54
CA ALA A 163 3.11 -12.57 -3.58
C ALA A 163 3.70 -13.09 -2.26
N LEU A 164 4.14 -12.21 -1.35
CA LEU A 164 4.84 -12.57 -0.11
C LEU A 164 3.89 -12.66 1.09
N ALA A 165 3.15 -11.59 1.36
CA ALA A 165 2.25 -11.48 2.50
C ALA A 165 0.82 -11.03 2.12
N GLY A 166 0.61 -10.71 0.85
CA GLY A 166 -0.66 -10.24 0.31
C GLY A 166 -0.87 -8.74 0.38
N TYR A 167 0.17 -7.97 0.73
CA TYR A 167 0.11 -6.51 0.68
C TYR A 167 0.17 -6.00 -0.77
N THR A 168 -0.44 -4.88 -1.04
CA THR A 168 -0.42 -4.27 -2.37
C THR A 168 1.02 -4.02 -2.84
N MET A 169 1.31 -4.37 -4.09
CA MET A 169 2.60 -4.08 -4.74
C MET A 169 2.76 -2.57 -4.95
N ASP A 170 3.87 -1.99 -4.49
CA ASP A 170 4.17 -0.56 -4.60
C ASP A 170 4.38 -0.14 -6.06
N SER A 171 5.29 -0.84 -6.73
CA SER A 171 5.57 -0.64 -8.16
C SER A 171 6.15 -1.91 -8.76
N MET A 172 5.91 -2.13 -10.05
CA MET A 172 6.58 -3.18 -10.81
C MET A 172 6.65 -2.85 -12.30
N LYS A 173 7.66 -3.38 -12.95
CA LYS A 173 7.82 -3.32 -14.40
C LYS A 173 7.59 -4.70 -15.00
N VAL A 174 6.74 -4.77 -16.00
CA VAL A 174 6.50 -5.98 -16.79
C VAL A 174 6.78 -5.68 -18.23
N THR A 175 7.67 -6.47 -18.84
CA THR A 175 7.96 -6.40 -20.28
C THR A 175 7.46 -7.69 -20.93
N LEU A 176 6.40 -7.57 -21.73
CA LEU A 176 5.87 -8.69 -22.50
C LEU A 176 6.78 -8.92 -23.71
N LYS A 177 7.48 -10.05 -23.74
CA LYS A 177 8.49 -10.39 -24.77
C LYS A 177 7.91 -11.13 -25.96
N ASP A 178 7.09 -12.16 -25.67
CA ASP A 178 6.58 -13.07 -26.69
C ASP A 178 5.39 -13.88 -26.12
N GLY A 179 4.84 -14.76 -26.94
CA GLY A 179 3.80 -15.69 -26.53
C GLY A 179 3.18 -16.42 -27.70
N SER A 180 2.05 -17.05 -27.47
CA SER A 180 1.26 -17.67 -28.53
C SER A 180 -0.22 -17.67 -28.21
N PHE A 181 -1.02 -17.81 -29.24
CA PHE A 181 -2.48 -17.89 -29.14
C PHE A 181 -3.02 -19.05 -29.95
N HIS A 182 -4.24 -19.45 -29.63
CA HIS A 182 -4.96 -20.46 -30.40
C HIS A 182 -6.21 -19.79 -31.04
N PRO A 183 -6.42 -19.91 -32.37
CA PRO A 183 -7.46 -19.16 -33.08
C PRO A 183 -8.88 -19.34 -32.54
N VAL A 184 -9.18 -20.50 -31.93
CA VAL A 184 -10.52 -20.81 -31.39
C VAL A 184 -10.61 -20.66 -29.89
N ASP A 185 -9.55 -21.01 -29.14
CA ASP A 185 -9.55 -21.14 -27.67
C ASP A 185 -8.98 -19.92 -26.96
N SER A 186 -8.40 -18.96 -27.68
CA SER A 186 -7.90 -17.73 -27.08
C SER A 186 -8.95 -16.63 -27.04
N ASP A 187 -8.99 -15.94 -25.91
CA ASP A 187 -9.80 -14.74 -25.69
C ASP A 187 -9.11 -13.83 -24.67
N GLN A 188 -9.62 -12.60 -24.51
CA GLN A 188 -9.09 -11.62 -23.58
C GLN A 188 -9.05 -12.13 -22.14
N LEU A 189 -10.09 -12.83 -21.69
CA LEU A 189 -10.15 -13.38 -20.34
C LEU A 189 -9.05 -14.42 -20.09
N SER A 190 -8.75 -15.27 -21.09
CA SER A 190 -7.67 -16.26 -20.99
C SER A 190 -6.30 -15.60 -20.79
N PHE A 191 -6.03 -14.49 -21.49
CA PHE A 191 -4.79 -13.73 -21.35
C PHE A 191 -4.74 -12.97 -20.01
N GLU A 192 -5.85 -12.41 -19.53
CA GLU A 192 -5.94 -11.79 -18.21
C GLU A 192 -5.64 -12.80 -17.10
N ILE A 193 -6.24 -14.00 -17.15
CA ILE A 193 -5.97 -15.08 -16.18
C ILE A 193 -4.52 -15.57 -16.27
N CYS A 194 -4.01 -15.73 -17.49
CA CYS A 194 -2.61 -16.14 -17.72
C CYS A 194 -1.65 -15.14 -17.10
N ALA A 195 -1.86 -13.84 -17.25
CA ALA A 195 -1.05 -12.80 -16.64
C ALA A 195 -1.09 -12.84 -15.10
N ARG A 196 -2.27 -13.02 -14.50
CA ARG A 196 -2.41 -13.18 -13.03
C ARG A 196 -1.66 -14.40 -12.51
N ASN A 197 -1.77 -15.54 -13.19
CA ASN A 197 -1.06 -16.75 -12.82
C ASN A 197 0.45 -16.56 -12.99
N GLY A 198 0.87 -15.94 -14.10
CA GLY A 198 2.26 -15.60 -14.36
C GLY A 198 2.87 -14.73 -13.27
N TYR A 199 2.15 -13.69 -12.82
CA TYR A 199 2.57 -12.89 -11.67
C TYR A 199 2.75 -13.76 -10.43
N ARG A 200 1.76 -14.57 -10.06
CA ARG A 200 1.81 -15.43 -8.87
C ARG A 200 3.01 -16.37 -8.87
N ASN A 201 3.38 -16.90 -10.05
CA ASN A 201 4.47 -17.85 -10.22
C ASN A 201 5.86 -17.20 -10.38
N ALA A 202 5.92 -15.96 -10.87
CA ALA A 202 7.16 -15.24 -11.14
C ALA A 202 7.58 -14.31 -9.98
N ALA A 203 6.64 -13.61 -9.34
CA ALA A 203 6.96 -12.62 -8.31
C ALA A 203 7.77 -13.19 -7.12
N PRO A 204 7.52 -14.39 -6.59
CA PRO A 204 8.38 -14.97 -5.56
C PRO A 204 9.84 -15.16 -6.02
N LYS A 205 10.06 -15.45 -7.30
CA LYS A 205 11.40 -15.63 -7.88
C LYS A 205 12.12 -14.30 -8.10
N ALA A 206 11.34 -13.22 -8.26
CA ALA A 206 11.84 -11.86 -8.42
C ALA A 206 12.28 -11.20 -7.10
N GLY A 207 12.27 -11.95 -5.98
CA GLY A 207 12.75 -11.47 -4.68
C GLY A 207 11.81 -10.42 -4.08
N SER A 208 10.59 -10.84 -3.70
CA SER A 208 9.65 -9.95 -3.03
C SER A 208 10.12 -9.55 -1.64
N VAL A 209 9.97 -8.26 -1.30
CA VAL A 209 10.29 -7.67 0.01
C VAL A 209 9.11 -6.86 0.52
N ILE A 210 9.04 -6.67 1.85
CA ILE A 210 8.05 -5.80 2.50
C ILE A 210 8.62 -4.39 2.60
N LYS A 211 7.79 -3.40 2.31
CA LYS A 211 8.06 -1.97 2.53
C LYS A 211 7.14 -1.40 3.60
N GLU A 212 7.67 -0.54 4.44
CA GLU A 212 6.93 0.20 5.46
C GLU A 212 6.88 1.70 5.15
N PRO A 213 5.81 2.41 5.58
CA PRO A 213 5.73 3.85 5.40
C PRO A 213 6.68 4.56 6.36
N ILE A 214 7.50 5.45 5.81
CA ILE A 214 8.40 6.33 6.54
C ILE A 214 7.79 7.71 6.63
N MET A 215 7.77 8.25 7.85
CA MET A 215 7.23 9.56 8.15
C MET A 215 8.35 10.59 8.24
N SER A 216 8.11 11.77 7.70
CA SER A 216 8.91 12.96 7.94
C SER A 216 8.40 13.62 9.21
N VAL A 217 9.19 13.57 10.26
CA VAL A 217 8.84 14.12 11.58
C VAL A 217 9.62 15.39 11.80
N GLU A 218 8.95 16.47 12.20
CA GLU A 218 9.56 17.71 12.64
C GLU A 218 9.14 17.96 14.09
N VAL A 219 10.12 18.14 14.98
CA VAL A 219 9.88 18.42 16.40
C VAL A 219 10.46 19.76 16.75
N VAL A 220 9.61 20.68 17.24
CA VAL A 220 10.02 21.98 17.77
C VAL A 220 10.09 21.89 19.29
N THR A 221 11.28 22.16 19.88
CA THR A 221 11.54 21.94 21.29
C THR A 221 12.51 22.99 21.86
N PRO A 222 12.47 23.26 23.19
CA PRO A 222 13.56 23.95 23.87
C PRO A 222 14.88 23.19 23.75
N GLU A 223 15.99 23.90 23.74
CA GLU A 223 17.34 23.31 23.60
C GLU A 223 17.66 22.24 24.66
N GLU A 224 17.22 22.45 25.88
CA GLU A 224 17.43 21.51 27.00
C GLU A 224 16.79 20.12 26.78
N ASN A 225 15.72 20.03 26.02
CA ASN A 225 15.02 18.75 25.74
C ASN A 225 15.48 18.08 24.44
N MET A 226 16.29 18.74 23.63
CA MET A 226 16.69 18.26 22.30
C MET A 226 17.41 16.91 22.36
N GLY A 227 18.29 16.72 23.33
CA GLY A 227 19.06 15.47 23.47
C GLY A 227 18.16 14.26 23.75
N ASP A 228 17.20 14.41 24.65
CA ASP A 228 16.26 13.35 25.02
C ASP A 228 15.31 13.01 23.85
N ILE A 229 14.88 14.02 23.10
CA ILE A 229 14.03 13.84 21.90
C ILE A 229 14.79 13.11 20.81
N ILE A 230 16.04 13.48 20.53
CA ILE A 230 16.89 12.75 19.56
C ILE A 230 17.10 11.31 20.02
N GLY A 231 17.34 11.10 21.30
CA GLY A 231 17.48 9.77 21.90
C GLY A 231 16.22 8.92 21.71
N ASP A 232 15.03 9.48 21.90
CA ASP A 232 13.76 8.78 21.70
C ASP A 232 13.51 8.48 20.21
N LEU A 233 13.74 9.45 19.31
CA LEU A 233 13.60 9.23 17.87
C LEU A 233 14.54 8.11 17.36
N ASN A 234 15.78 8.06 17.85
CA ASN A 234 16.72 7.00 17.51
C ASN A 234 16.26 5.62 18.02
N LYS A 235 15.69 5.54 19.24
CA LYS A 235 15.07 4.29 19.74
C LYS A 235 13.93 3.80 18.88
N ARG A 236 13.22 4.72 18.22
CA ARG A 236 12.12 4.45 17.27
C ARG A 236 12.61 4.16 15.85
N ARG A 237 13.85 3.74 15.68
CA ARG A 237 14.45 3.49 14.37
C ARG A 237 14.50 4.75 13.48
N GLY A 238 14.35 5.93 14.10
CA GLY A 238 14.38 7.20 13.41
C GLY A 238 15.79 7.59 12.96
N GLN A 239 15.88 8.21 11.82
CA GLN A 239 17.09 8.81 11.29
C GLN A 239 16.96 10.33 11.34
N VAL A 240 17.73 11.00 12.18
CA VAL A 240 17.77 12.47 12.23
C VAL A 240 18.43 12.99 10.96
N THR A 241 17.70 13.80 10.22
CA THR A 241 18.11 14.36 8.91
C THR A 241 18.57 15.81 9.00
N GLY A 242 18.21 16.51 10.07
CA GLY A 242 18.60 17.91 10.25
C GLY A 242 18.22 18.46 11.60
N MET A 243 18.96 19.52 11.98
CA MET A 243 18.68 20.31 13.16
C MET A 243 18.83 21.79 12.82
N GLU A 244 17.84 22.58 13.17
CA GLU A 244 17.80 24.02 12.89
C GLU A 244 17.50 24.80 14.18
N SER A 245 17.96 26.06 14.22
CA SER A 245 17.62 26.98 15.30
C SER A 245 16.52 27.93 14.81
N LYS A 246 15.43 28.03 15.56
CA LYS A 246 14.33 28.96 15.27
C LYS A 246 14.06 29.83 16.50
N GLY A 247 14.76 30.96 16.59
CA GLY A 247 14.75 31.80 17.80
C GLY A 247 15.31 31.04 19.02
N ASN A 248 14.54 30.95 20.09
CA ASN A 248 14.88 30.21 21.30
C ASN A 248 14.55 28.71 21.25
N ALA A 249 13.97 28.25 20.14
CA ALA A 249 13.63 26.85 19.96
C ALA A 249 14.60 26.15 19.01
N ARG A 250 14.68 24.84 19.14
CA ARG A 250 15.39 23.92 18.24
C ARG A 250 14.36 23.14 17.42
N VAL A 251 14.64 22.95 16.16
CA VAL A 251 13.83 22.13 15.26
C VAL A 251 14.65 20.90 14.91
N VAL A 252 14.14 19.72 15.27
CA VAL A 252 14.73 18.42 14.94
C VAL A 252 13.91 17.80 13.83
N LYS A 253 14.54 17.47 12.70
CA LYS A 253 13.92 16.78 11.57
C LYS A 253 14.42 15.35 11.52
N ALA A 254 13.51 14.39 11.37
CA ALA A 254 13.84 12.98 11.29
C ALA A 254 12.93 12.22 10.32
N LYS A 255 13.44 11.10 9.81
CA LYS A 255 12.66 10.07 9.09
C LYS A 255 12.45 8.90 10.04
N VAL A 256 11.20 8.54 10.31
CA VAL A 256 10.86 7.51 11.29
C VAL A 256 9.77 6.60 10.71
N PRO A 257 9.89 5.26 10.86
CA PRO A 257 8.84 4.34 10.47
C PRO A 257 7.53 4.62 11.23
N LEU A 258 6.40 4.62 10.52
CA LEU A 258 5.10 4.90 11.14
C LEU A 258 4.77 3.92 12.26
N SER A 259 5.15 2.65 12.13
CA SER A 259 4.94 1.62 13.16
C SER A 259 5.51 1.99 14.53
N GLU A 260 6.58 2.80 14.57
CA GLU A 260 7.26 3.25 15.78
C GLU A 260 6.67 4.57 16.34
N MET A 261 5.77 5.21 15.60
CA MET A 261 5.24 6.54 15.96
C MET A 261 3.95 6.50 16.75
N PHE A 262 3.32 5.33 16.89
CA PHE A 262 2.12 5.20 17.73
C PHE A 262 2.41 5.61 19.17
N GLY A 263 1.54 6.47 19.72
CA GLY A 263 1.70 7.02 21.06
C GLY A 263 2.85 8.03 21.25
N TYR A 264 3.55 8.42 20.17
CA TYR A 264 4.69 9.33 20.24
C TYR A 264 4.35 10.68 20.90
N VAL A 265 3.19 11.25 20.59
CA VAL A 265 2.75 12.54 21.14
C VAL A 265 2.72 12.52 22.68
N THR A 266 2.29 11.42 23.28
CA THR A 266 2.25 11.25 24.74
C THR A 266 3.66 11.22 25.33
N VAL A 267 4.58 10.47 24.69
CA VAL A 267 5.99 10.39 25.11
C VAL A 267 6.67 11.75 24.96
N LEU A 268 6.45 12.44 23.83
CA LEU A 268 6.99 13.77 23.57
C LEU A 268 6.57 14.79 24.64
N ARG A 269 5.28 14.76 25.02
CA ARG A 269 4.76 15.62 26.11
C ARG A 269 5.45 15.32 27.44
N THR A 270 5.69 14.06 27.74
CA THR A 270 6.39 13.66 28.98
C THR A 270 7.84 14.14 28.98
N ILE A 271 8.60 13.88 27.92
CA ILE A 271 10.02 14.28 27.78
C ILE A 271 10.18 15.79 27.87
N SER A 272 9.28 16.54 27.23
CA SER A 272 9.39 18.01 27.13
C SER A 272 8.58 18.78 28.18
N SER A 273 7.91 18.10 29.12
CA SER A 273 6.95 18.71 30.04
C SER A 273 5.90 19.56 29.30
N GLY A 274 5.43 19.07 28.15
CA GLY A 274 4.45 19.72 27.30
C GLY A 274 4.94 20.92 26.46
N ARG A 275 6.26 21.19 26.47
CA ARG A 275 6.84 22.36 25.77
C ARG A 275 7.27 22.09 24.32
N ALA A 276 7.33 20.84 23.91
CA ALA A 276 7.62 20.48 22.53
C ALA A 276 6.33 20.21 21.74
N THR A 277 6.39 20.52 20.46
CA THR A 277 5.34 20.20 19.48
C THR A 277 5.94 19.39 18.34
N SER A 278 5.15 18.53 17.74
CA SER A 278 5.57 17.76 16.55
C SER A 278 4.56 17.85 15.45
N SER A 279 5.05 17.84 14.22
CA SER A 279 4.29 17.56 13.01
C SER A 279 4.86 16.31 12.34
N MET A 280 4.00 15.58 11.64
CA MET A 280 4.37 14.34 10.98
C MET A 280 3.62 14.24 9.65
N GLU A 281 4.39 13.97 8.58
CA GLU A 281 3.87 13.82 7.23
C GLU A 281 4.42 12.56 6.59
N PHE A 282 3.63 11.92 5.73
CA PHE A 282 4.11 10.78 4.95
C PHE A 282 5.25 11.22 4.02
N SER A 283 6.32 10.44 3.96
CA SER A 283 7.46 10.71 3.10
C SER A 283 7.56 9.73 1.92
N HIS A 284 7.78 8.46 2.21
CA HIS A 284 7.97 7.41 1.21
C HIS A 284 7.83 6.02 1.86
N PHE A 285 7.86 4.99 1.03
CA PHE A 285 7.99 3.61 1.49
C PHE A 285 9.44 3.15 1.42
N GLU A 286 9.92 2.46 2.46
CA GLU A 286 11.28 1.90 2.55
C GLU A 286 11.23 0.42 2.93
N GLU A 287 12.23 -0.35 2.52
CA GLU A 287 12.32 -1.77 2.83
C GLU A 287 12.46 -2.00 4.34
N VAL A 288 11.65 -2.91 4.85
CA VAL A 288 11.63 -3.28 6.27
C VAL A 288 12.85 -4.17 6.59
N PRO A 289 13.56 -3.94 7.71
CA PRO A 289 14.61 -4.85 8.17
C PRO A 289 14.13 -6.31 8.27
N ALA A 290 14.99 -7.26 7.90
CA ALA A 290 14.63 -8.67 7.73
C ALA A 290 13.98 -9.33 8.98
N ASN A 291 14.37 -8.91 10.19
CA ASN A 291 13.77 -9.38 11.44
C ASN A 291 12.31 -8.94 11.59
N ILE A 292 12.02 -7.67 11.27
CA ILE A 292 10.67 -7.10 11.36
C ILE A 292 9.80 -7.64 10.20
N ALA A 293 10.38 -7.79 9.00
CA ALA A 293 9.68 -8.36 7.86
C ALA A 293 9.09 -9.75 8.19
N LYS A 294 9.83 -10.59 8.91
CA LYS A 294 9.34 -11.91 9.35
C LYS A 294 8.11 -11.78 10.24
N GLU A 295 8.13 -10.90 11.22
CA GLU A 295 6.99 -10.68 12.12
C GLU A 295 5.75 -10.17 11.35
N VAL A 296 5.96 -9.27 10.39
CA VAL A 296 4.88 -8.72 9.54
C VAL A 296 4.27 -9.83 8.68
N ILE A 297 5.10 -10.67 8.05
CA ILE A 297 4.65 -11.80 7.23
C ILE A 297 3.91 -12.83 8.08
N GLU A 298 4.41 -13.17 9.28
CA GLU A 298 3.76 -14.12 10.18
C GLU A 298 2.39 -13.61 10.64
N LYS A 299 2.27 -12.32 10.99
CA LYS A 299 0.99 -11.69 11.34
C LYS A 299 0.00 -11.70 10.18
N ALA A 300 0.45 -11.41 8.96
CA ALA A 300 -0.39 -11.48 7.76
C ALA A 300 -0.86 -12.91 7.46
N SER A 301 0.01 -13.90 7.61
CA SER A 301 -0.31 -15.31 7.42
C SER A 301 -1.24 -15.86 8.51
N GLY A 302 -1.11 -15.38 9.75
CA GLY A 302 -2.02 -15.73 10.86
C GLY A 302 -3.44 -15.24 10.62
N LYS A 303 -3.60 -13.99 10.15
CA LYS A 303 -4.91 -13.44 9.79
C LYS A 303 -5.59 -14.22 8.65
N ARG A 304 -4.83 -14.70 7.65
CA ARG A 304 -5.39 -15.54 6.58
C ARG A 304 -5.94 -16.88 7.08
N LYS A 305 -5.29 -17.51 8.08
CA LYS A 305 -5.74 -18.80 8.66
C LYS A 305 -6.96 -18.67 9.58
N GLU A 306 -7.21 -17.48 10.12
CA GLU A 306 -8.40 -17.20 10.92
C GLU A 306 -9.64 -16.90 10.05
N LEU A 307 -9.44 -16.60 8.76
CA LEU A 307 -10.49 -16.29 7.78
C LEU A 307 -10.84 -17.49 6.86
N GLU A 308 -10.04 -18.57 6.88
CA GLU A 308 -10.34 -19.88 6.23
C GLU A 308 -11.07 -20.85 7.18
#